data_44065fd5a5f42ff523fe020171d9b5d3
#
_entry.id   44065fd5a5f42ff523fe020171d9b5d3
#
_cell.length_a   1.000
_cell.length_b   1.000
_cell.length_c   1.000
_cell.angle_alpha   90.00
_cell.angle_beta   90.00
_cell.angle_gamma   90.00
#
_symmetry.space_group_name_H-M   'P 1'
#
loop_
_entity.id
_entity.type
_entity.pdbx_description
1 polymer ?
#
loop_
_entity_poly.entity_id
_entity_poly.type
_entity_poly.pdbx_seq_one_letter_code
_entity_poly.pdbx_strand_id
1 'polypeptide(L)'
;TFRAAGTSLSGQAISDSILIVAGKNWEKYHVSEDHKQITLQPGIIGQRVNEILAPYGRKFAPDPASVKSAMVGGIVMNNASGMNCGTHANSDKVMVSARIVLTDGTILDTGDPISRASFEATHPAFLRRIGELRDEIRANQALTERIRYKYSIKNVTGLNIQPFICFDNPFDIIAHLMVGSEGTLAFLSEVTMNTEYDYPHKASG
;
A
#
# COMPACT_ATOMS: atom_id res chain seq x y z
N THR A 1 11.25 -4.15 -14.19
CA THR A 1 11.02 -3.09 -13.17
C THR A 1 9.71 -2.39 -13.45
N PHE A 2 8.88 -2.20 -12.43
CA PHE A 2 7.67 -1.39 -12.50
C PHE A 2 7.97 0.05 -12.08
N ARG A 3 7.35 1.00 -12.78
CA ARG A 3 7.49 2.42 -12.53
C ARG A 3 6.12 3.09 -12.55
N ALA A 4 5.81 3.84 -11.52
CA ALA A 4 4.73 4.82 -11.52
C ALA A 4 5.23 6.17 -12.09
N ALA A 5 5.08 7.28 -11.38
CA ALA A 5 5.60 8.58 -11.86
C ALA A 5 7.13 8.72 -11.79
N GLY A 6 7.82 7.88 -11.03
CA GLY A 6 9.28 7.93 -10.87
C GLY A 6 9.76 9.16 -10.09
N THR A 7 8.97 9.62 -9.13
CA THR A 7 9.29 10.81 -8.30
C THR A 7 10.25 10.51 -7.15
N SER A 8 10.61 9.24 -6.95
CA SER A 8 11.56 8.83 -5.90
C SER A 8 12.97 9.33 -6.19
N LEU A 9 13.67 9.78 -5.14
CA LEU A 9 15.04 10.27 -5.22
C LEU A 9 16.09 9.16 -5.12
N SER A 10 15.68 7.93 -4.74
CA SER A 10 16.62 6.82 -4.48
C SER A 10 16.90 5.96 -5.71
N GLY A 11 16.35 6.29 -6.88
CA GLY A 11 16.66 5.62 -8.14
C GLY A 11 16.03 4.24 -8.36
N GLN A 12 15.14 3.77 -7.47
CA GLN A 12 14.51 2.45 -7.59
C GLN A 12 13.60 2.28 -8.82
N ALA A 13 13.22 3.38 -9.48
CA ALA A 13 12.43 3.36 -10.71
C ALA A 13 13.29 3.38 -11.99
N ILE A 14 14.58 3.07 -11.88
CA ILE A 14 15.53 3.01 -13.00
C ILE A 14 15.82 1.53 -13.32
N SER A 15 15.93 1.19 -14.59
CA SER A 15 16.28 -0.15 -15.06
C SER A 15 17.04 -0.03 -16.37
N ASP A 16 18.01 -0.90 -16.56
CA ASP A 16 18.72 -1.15 -17.82
C ASP A 16 18.06 -2.25 -18.67
N SER A 17 16.93 -2.77 -18.21
CA SER A 17 16.17 -3.86 -18.81
C SER A 17 14.74 -3.38 -19.15
N ILE A 18 13.74 -4.23 -19.00
CA ILE A 18 12.34 -3.88 -19.29
C ILE A 18 11.79 -2.98 -18.18
N LEU A 19 11.33 -1.81 -18.58
CA LEU A 19 10.63 -0.87 -17.70
C LEU A 19 9.15 -0.81 -18.06
N ILE A 20 8.29 -1.21 -17.13
CA ILE A 20 6.83 -1.19 -17.28
C ILE A 20 6.29 0.04 -16.53
N VAL A 21 5.71 0.99 -17.27
CA VAL A 21 5.19 2.24 -16.71
C VAL A 21 3.68 2.10 -16.51
N ALA A 22 3.23 2.23 -15.25
CA ALA A 22 1.82 2.37 -14.91
C ALA A 22 1.38 3.80 -15.24
N GLY A 23 0.76 3.99 -16.40
CA GLY A 23 0.34 5.30 -16.91
C GLY A 23 -1.17 5.36 -17.13
N LYS A 24 -1.60 6.08 -18.16
CA LYS A 24 -3.00 6.42 -18.48
C LYS A 24 -4.00 5.25 -18.50
N ASN A 25 -3.55 4.02 -18.76
CA ASN A 25 -4.42 2.85 -18.76
C ASN A 25 -4.68 2.28 -17.35
N TRP A 26 -4.09 2.86 -16.30
CA TRP A 26 -4.16 2.45 -14.91
C TRP A 26 -4.69 3.57 -14.02
N GLU A 27 -5.78 4.24 -14.45
CA GLU A 27 -6.36 5.40 -13.77
C GLU A 27 -7.82 5.16 -13.30
N LYS A 28 -8.30 3.91 -13.30
CA LYS A 28 -9.64 3.61 -12.81
C LYS A 28 -9.71 3.76 -11.30
N TYR A 29 -10.88 4.18 -10.81
CA TYR A 29 -11.15 4.30 -9.38
C TYR A 29 -12.60 3.99 -9.07
N HIS A 30 -12.88 3.67 -7.82
CA HIS A 30 -14.22 3.50 -7.29
C HIS A 30 -14.27 4.05 -5.87
N VAL A 31 -15.25 4.91 -5.58
CA VAL A 31 -15.50 5.44 -4.23
C VAL A 31 -16.65 4.65 -3.63
N SER A 32 -16.50 4.17 -2.39
CA SER A 32 -17.58 3.48 -1.68
C SER A 32 -18.80 4.38 -1.47
N GLU A 33 -20.00 3.79 -1.32
CA GLU A 33 -21.24 4.55 -1.13
C GLU A 33 -21.21 5.47 0.09
N ASP A 34 -20.53 5.05 1.16
CA ASP A 34 -20.34 5.85 2.38
C ASP A 34 -19.14 6.81 2.31
N HIS A 35 -18.43 6.83 1.18
CA HIS A 35 -17.24 7.64 0.88
C HIS A 35 -16.05 7.41 1.83
N LYS A 36 -16.09 6.38 2.70
CA LYS A 36 -15.02 6.09 3.65
C LYS A 36 -13.88 5.29 3.05
N GLN A 37 -14.10 4.68 1.88
CA GLN A 37 -13.08 3.94 1.15
C GLN A 37 -13.03 4.37 -0.30
N ILE A 38 -11.85 4.23 -0.88
CA ILE A 38 -11.62 4.41 -2.31
C ILE A 38 -10.72 3.29 -2.82
N THR A 39 -11.12 2.67 -3.92
CA THR A 39 -10.29 1.72 -4.67
C THR A 39 -9.65 2.44 -5.84
N LEU A 40 -8.36 2.29 -6.01
CA LEU A 40 -7.52 3.06 -6.91
C LEU A 40 -6.58 2.15 -7.70
N GLN A 41 -6.45 2.42 -8.99
CA GLN A 41 -5.38 1.86 -9.80
C GLN A 41 -4.08 2.68 -9.67
N PRO A 42 -2.90 2.07 -9.91
CA PRO A 42 -1.60 2.66 -9.56
C PRO A 42 -1.21 3.91 -10.34
N GLY A 43 -1.81 4.19 -11.51
CA GLY A 43 -1.45 5.32 -12.38
C GLY A 43 -2.11 6.65 -12.03
N ILE A 44 -3.06 6.66 -11.08
CA ILE A 44 -3.75 7.89 -10.67
C ILE A 44 -2.78 8.77 -9.88
N ILE A 45 -2.73 10.06 -10.19
CA ILE A 45 -1.94 11.05 -9.44
C ILE A 45 -2.62 11.32 -8.10
N GLY A 46 -1.86 11.39 -7.00
CA GLY A 46 -2.40 11.60 -5.65
C GLY A 46 -3.26 12.87 -5.53
N GLN A 47 -2.86 13.98 -6.17
CA GLN A 47 -3.68 15.19 -6.23
C GLN A 47 -5.05 14.94 -6.89
N ARG A 48 -5.10 14.10 -7.93
CA ARG A 48 -6.36 13.74 -8.59
C ARG A 48 -7.30 12.98 -7.65
N VAL A 49 -6.75 12.14 -6.77
CA VAL A 49 -7.55 11.46 -5.74
C VAL A 49 -8.19 12.46 -4.78
N ASN A 50 -7.47 13.50 -4.37
CA ASN A 50 -8.04 14.59 -3.55
C ASN A 50 -9.17 15.32 -4.27
N GLU A 51 -9.02 15.61 -5.56
CA GLU A 51 -10.08 16.24 -6.38
C GLU A 51 -11.34 15.37 -6.48
N ILE A 52 -11.18 14.04 -6.60
CA ILE A 52 -12.28 13.07 -6.63
C ILE A 52 -13.02 13.06 -5.29
N LEU A 53 -12.29 13.12 -4.17
CA LEU A 53 -12.84 13.02 -2.82
C LEU A 53 -13.38 14.34 -2.26
N ALA A 54 -12.92 15.49 -2.77
CA ALA A 54 -13.30 16.83 -2.27
C ALA A 54 -14.82 17.08 -2.23
N PRO A 55 -15.66 16.66 -3.23
CA PRO A 55 -17.09 16.84 -3.17
C PRO A 55 -17.78 16.14 -1.98
N TYR A 56 -17.11 15.14 -1.40
CA TYR A 56 -17.60 14.36 -0.27
C TYR A 56 -17.03 14.83 1.08
N GLY A 57 -16.26 15.94 1.11
CA GLY A 57 -15.57 16.40 2.31
C GLY A 57 -14.50 15.43 2.78
N ARG A 58 -13.93 14.64 1.87
CA ARG A 58 -12.93 13.62 2.15
C ARG A 58 -11.63 13.93 1.38
N LYS A 59 -10.53 13.35 1.85
CA LYS A 59 -9.22 13.46 1.20
C LYS A 59 -8.50 12.12 1.17
N PHE A 60 -7.50 12.03 0.31
CA PHE A 60 -6.52 10.95 0.29
C PHE A 60 -5.60 11.07 1.50
N ALA A 61 -5.51 10.01 2.30
CA ALA A 61 -4.79 10.06 3.56
C ALA A 61 -3.27 10.28 3.39
N PRO A 62 -2.56 9.54 2.51
CA PRO A 62 -1.15 9.81 2.22
C PRO A 62 -0.97 11.18 1.53
N ASP A 63 -0.13 12.04 2.12
CA ASP A 63 0.11 13.40 1.63
C ASP A 63 1.61 13.68 1.46
N PRO A 64 2.32 12.98 0.54
CA PRO A 64 3.72 13.26 0.28
C PRO A 64 3.89 14.65 -0.37
N ALA A 65 5.04 15.28 -0.18
CA ALA A 65 5.36 16.57 -0.83
C ALA A 65 5.20 16.52 -2.36
N SER A 66 5.36 15.33 -2.95
CA SER A 66 5.19 15.07 -4.39
C SER A 66 3.75 14.73 -4.80
N VAL A 67 2.72 14.88 -3.95
CA VAL A 67 1.33 14.46 -4.19
C VAL A 67 0.77 14.98 -5.52
N LYS A 68 1.24 16.13 -6.00
CA LYS A 68 0.82 16.76 -7.26
C LYS A 68 1.37 16.04 -8.52
N SER A 69 2.37 15.20 -8.36
CA SER A 69 3.04 14.49 -9.47
C SER A 69 3.21 12.99 -9.22
N ALA A 70 3.22 12.56 -7.96
CA ALA A 70 3.35 11.15 -7.61
C ALA A 70 2.05 10.39 -7.90
N MET A 71 2.19 9.21 -8.47
CA MET A 71 1.08 8.28 -8.70
C MET A 71 0.84 7.39 -7.47
N VAL A 72 -0.40 6.96 -7.28
CA VAL A 72 -0.84 6.11 -6.16
C VAL A 72 0.02 4.86 -6.00
N GLY A 73 0.35 4.16 -7.08
CA GLY A 73 1.22 2.98 -7.00
C GLY A 73 2.56 3.29 -6.35
N GLY A 74 3.22 4.38 -6.74
CA GLY A 74 4.47 4.82 -6.12
C GLY A 74 4.29 5.28 -4.68
N ILE A 75 3.22 6.01 -4.37
CA ILE A 75 2.91 6.48 -3.02
C ILE A 75 2.74 5.29 -2.06
N VAL A 76 1.99 4.26 -2.46
CA VAL A 76 1.75 3.06 -1.65
C VAL A 76 3.00 2.22 -1.52
N MET A 77 3.63 1.86 -2.66
CA MET A 77 4.77 0.93 -2.67
C MET A 77 6.02 1.50 -1.99
N ASN A 78 6.15 2.83 -1.91
CA ASN A 78 7.20 3.51 -1.15
C ASN A 78 6.79 3.79 0.31
N ASN A 79 5.51 3.65 0.67
CA ASN A 79 4.91 4.19 1.90
C ASN A 79 5.17 5.70 2.04
N ALA A 80 5.05 6.42 0.93
CA ALA A 80 5.37 7.85 0.87
C ALA A 80 4.47 8.66 1.80
N SER A 81 5.07 9.57 2.54
CA SER A 81 4.41 10.28 3.63
C SER A 81 4.87 11.73 3.70
N GLY A 82 3.95 12.62 3.98
CA GLY A 82 4.20 14.05 4.22
C GLY A 82 4.19 14.42 5.71
N MET A 83 4.39 15.70 6.00
CA MET A 83 4.36 16.20 7.37
C MET A 83 2.97 16.07 8.02
N ASN A 84 1.91 16.17 7.22
CA ASN A 84 0.53 16.10 7.70
C ASN A 84 0.04 14.67 7.99
N CYS A 85 0.76 13.64 7.55
CA CYS A 85 0.36 12.25 7.76
C CYS A 85 0.54 11.77 9.20
N GLY A 86 1.44 12.38 9.97
CA GLY A 86 1.80 11.88 11.29
C GLY A 86 2.22 10.41 11.25
N THR A 87 1.70 9.62 12.19
CA THR A 87 1.88 8.16 12.25
C THR A 87 0.61 7.38 11.86
N HIS A 88 -0.47 8.05 11.46
CA HIS A 88 -1.81 7.46 11.26
C HIS A 88 -2.30 7.47 9.81
N ALA A 89 -1.81 8.40 8.97
CA ALA A 89 -2.31 8.61 7.61
C ALA A 89 -1.36 8.05 6.52
N ASN A 90 -0.35 7.29 6.89
CA ASN A 90 0.53 6.61 5.94
C ASN A 90 -0.18 5.45 5.27
N SER A 91 0.28 5.03 4.09
CA SER A 91 -0.34 3.94 3.33
C SER A 91 -0.50 2.65 4.14
N ASP A 92 0.48 2.30 4.98
CA ASP A 92 0.45 1.11 5.85
C ASP A 92 -0.64 1.15 6.94
N LYS A 93 -1.18 2.33 7.25
CA LYS A 93 -2.24 2.53 8.27
C LYS A 93 -3.64 2.60 7.68
N VAL A 94 -3.74 3.03 6.42
CA VAL A 94 -5.04 3.29 5.78
C VAL A 94 -5.39 2.28 4.70
N MET A 95 -4.47 1.42 4.30
CA MET A 95 -4.75 0.35 3.34
C MET A 95 -5.70 -0.68 3.93
N VAL A 96 -6.68 -1.10 3.11
CA VAL A 96 -7.70 -2.11 3.46
C VAL A 96 -7.40 -3.42 2.74
N SER A 97 -7.14 -3.34 1.43
CA SER A 97 -6.85 -4.50 0.60
C SER A 97 -6.03 -4.11 -0.62
N ALA A 98 -5.45 -5.10 -1.26
CA ALA A 98 -4.67 -4.93 -2.48
C ALA A 98 -4.98 -6.03 -3.49
N ARG A 99 -5.06 -5.66 -4.76
CA ARG A 99 -5.04 -6.59 -5.88
C ARG A 99 -3.67 -6.57 -6.51
N ILE A 100 -3.01 -7.71 -6.48
CA ILE A 100 -1.61 -7.85 -6.91
C ILE A 100 -1.45 -8.91 -7.99
N VAL A 101 -0.38 -8.78 -8.76
CA VAL A 101 0.05 -9.80 -9.73
C VAL A 101 1.43 -10.29 -9.31
N LEU A 102 1.53 -11.57 -9.01
CA LEU A 102 2.78 -12.24 -8.64
C LEU A 102 3.67 -12.50 -9.87
N THR A 103 4.91 -12.88 -9.63
CA THR A 103 5.90 -13.12 -10.70
C THR A 103 5.56 -14.26 -11.64
N ASP A 104 4.73 -15.20 -11.22
CA ASP A 104 4.22 -16.30 -12.03
C ASP A 104 2.95 -15.94 -12.83
N GLY A 105 2.48 -14.68 -12.72
CA GLY A 105 1.27 -14.19 -13.34
C GLY A 105 -0.01 -14.43 -12.53
N THR A 106 0.06 -15.05 -11.37
CA THR A 106 -1.09 -15.25 -10.49
C THR A 106 -1.62 -13.91 -9.99
N ILE A 107 -2.94 -13.72 -10.12
CA ILE A 107 -3.64 -12.54 -9.60
C ILE A 107 -4.25 -12.90 -8.25
N LEU A 108 -3.97 -12.08 -7.24
CA LEU A 108 -4.58 -12.18 -5.93
C LEU A 108 -5.23 -10.83 -5.56
N ASP A 109 -6.54 -10.85 -5.32
CA ASP A 109 -7.26 -9.74 -4.68
C ASP A 109 -7.51 -10.12 -3.22
N THR A 110 -6.80 -9.45 -2.32
CA THR A 110 -6.90 -9.74 -0.88
C THR A 110 -8.21 -9.25 -0.26
N GLY A 111 -8.98 -8.43 -0.95
CA GLY A 111 -10.31 -7.96 -0.55
C GLY A 111 -11.46 -8.85 -1.02
N ASP A 112 -11.21 -9.71 -2.03
CA ASP A 112 -12.24 -10.56 -2.64
C ASP A 112 -12.20 -11.98 -2.04
N PRO A 113 -13.28 -12.45 -1.38
CA PRO A 113 -13.35 -13.81 -0.84
C PRO A 113 -13.18 -14.90 -1.89
N ILE A 114 -13.65 -14.69 -3.13
CA ILE A 114 -13.53 -15.66 -4.22
C ILE A 114 -12.07 -15.80 -4.65
N SER A 115 -11.38 -14.66 -4.79
CA SER A 115 -9.95 -14.63 -5.12
C SER A 115 -9.11 -15.29 -4.04
N ARG A 116 -9.42 -15.01 -2.75
CA ARG A 116 -8.76 -15.65 -1.60
C ARG A 116 -8.91 -17.16 -1.64
N ALA A 117 -10.14 -17.67 -1.83
CA ALA A 117 -10.41 -19.12 -1.90
C ALA A 117 -9.69 -19.79 -3.07
N SER A 118 -9.66 -19.15 -4.24
CA SER A 118 -8.92 -19.63 -5.40
C SER A 118 -7.41 -19.69 -5.14
N PHE A 119 -6.87 -18.66 -4.50
CA PHE A 119 -5.45 -18.59 -4.14
C PHE A 119 -5.08 -19.64 -3.10
N GLU A 120 -5.92 -19.86 -2.10
CA GLU A 120 -5.72 -20.89 -1.07
C GLU A 120 -5.67 -22.30 -1.69
N ALA A 121 -6.54 -22.57 -2.67
CA ALA A 121 -6.56 -23.86 -3.37
C ALA A 121 -5.32 -24.08 -4.24
N THR A 122 -4.78 -23.02 -4.85
CA THR A 122 -3.65 -23.11 -5.81
C THR A 122 -2.28 -22.88 -5.18
N HIS A 123 -2.22 -22.11 -4.07
CA HIS A 123 -0.97 -21.69 -3.41
C HIS A 123 -0.94 -21.99 -1.91
N PRO A 124 -1.36 -23.19 -1.44
CA PRO A 124 -1.43 -23.50 -0.02
C PRO A 124 -0.05 -23.45 0.67
N ALA A 125 1.01 -23.83 -0.06
CA ALA A 125 2.37 -23.78 0.46
C ALA A 125 2.84 -22.34 0.70
N PHE A 126 2.46 -21.40 -0.15
CA PHE A 126 2.79 -19.98 0.00
C PHE A 126 2.12 -19.40 1.26
N LEU A 127 0.82 -19.62 1.44
CA LEU A 127 0.09 -19.15 2.61
C LEU A 127 0.61 -19.76 3.90
N ARG A 128 0.91 -21.08 3.88
CA ARG A 128 1.55 -21.75 5.03
C ARG A 128 2.88 -21.08 5.38
N ARG A 129 3.74 -20.77 4.39
CA ARG A 129 5.03 -20.14 4.65
C ARG A 129 4.89 -18.73 5.23
N ILE A 130 3.90 -17.95 4.79
CA ILE A 130 3.58 -16.63 5.40
C ILE A 130 3.18 -16.82 6.88
N GLY A 131 2.34 -17.83 7.18
CA GLY A 131 1.98 -18.15 8.55
C GLY A 131 3.18 -18.57 9.42
N GLU A 132 4.05 -19.44 8.89
CA GLU A 132 5.27 -19.86 9.57
C GLU A 132 6.19 -18.68 9.89
N LEU A 133 6.42 -17.78 8.91
CA LEU A 133 7.23 -16.57 9.13
C LEU A 133 6.63 -15.66 10.20
N ARG A 134 5.30 -15.50 10.21
CA ARG A 134 4.60 -14.78 11.28
C ARG A 134 4.91 -15.40 12.64
N ASP A 135 4.77 -16.70 12.75
CA ASP A 135 4.94 -17.41 14.01
C ASP A 135 6.43 -17.42 14.45
N GLU A 136 7.37 -17.57 13.53
CA GLU A 136 8.81 -17.44 13.78
C GLU A 136 9.16 -16.04 14.34
N ILE A 137 8.63 -14.97 13.72
CA ILE A 137 8.88 -13.59 14.15
C ILE A 137 8.27 -13.35 15.53
N ARG A 138 7.03 -13.79 15.75
CA ARG A 138 6.34 -13.61 17.03
C ARG A 138 6.95 -14.40 18.18
N ALA A 139 7.52 -15.57 17.91
CA ALA A 139 8.25 -16.36 18.88
C ALA A 139 9.57 -15.70 19.33
N ASN A 140 10.16 -14.84 18.49
CA ASN A 140 11.36 -14.09 18.84
C ASN A 140 10.97 -12.77 19.53
N GLN A 141 10.94 -12.78 20.85
CA GLN A 141 10.53 -11.63 21.67
C GLN A 141 11.40 -10.39 21.39
N ALA A 142 12.71 -10.53 21.34
CA ALA A 142 13.63 -9.42 21.10
C ALA A 142 13.39 -8.77 19.73
N LEU A 143 13.14 -9.57 18.68
CA LEU A 143 12.81 -9.07 17.35
C LEU A 143 11.45 -8.36 17.35
N THR A 144 10.45 -8.95 17.99
CA THR A 144 9.10 -8.37 18.08
C THR A 144 9.10 -7.01 18.81
N GLU A 145 9.83 -6.90 19.92
CA GLU A 145 9.99 -5.64 20.64
C GLU A 145 10.71 -4.59 19.79
N ARG A 146 11.76 -4.98 19.07
CA ARG A 146 12.48 -4.09 18.17
C ARG A 146 11.60 -3.60 17.02
N ILE A 147 10.76 -4.46 16.43
CA ILE A 147 9.78 -4.08 15.41
C ILE A 147 8.78 -3.07 15.99
N ARG A 148 8.16 -3.36 17.15
CA ARG A 148 7.23 -2.44 17.82
C ARG A 148 7.86 -1.08 18.08
N TYR A 149 9.07 -1.05 18.61
CA TYR A 149 9.80 0.19 18.85
C TYR A 149 10.05 0.97 17.55
N LYS A 150 10.56 0.30 16.51
CA LYS A 150 10.87 0.94 15.23
C LYS A 150 9.63 1.56 14.55
N TYR A 151 8.48 0.91 14.66
CA TYR A 151 7.23 1.36 14.06
C TYR A 151 6.33 2.15 15.03
N SER A 152 6.78 2.47 16.24
CA SER A 152 6.11 3.42 17.14
C SER A 152 6.31 4.87 16.71
N ILE A 153 7.32 5.12 15.88
CA ILE A 153 7.58 6.40 15.23
C ILE A 153 7.37 6.25 13.73
N LYS A 154 7.28 7.36 13.00
CA LYS A 154 7.20 7.35 11.54
C LYS A 154 8.38 6.60 10.94
N ASN A 155 8.11 5.52 10.25
CA ASN A 155 9.11 4.69 9.57
C ASN A 155 8.62 4.34 8.16
N VAL A 156 9.29 4.88 7.16
CA VAL A 156 8.94 4.75 5.74
C VAL A 156 10.10 4.16 4.91
N THR A 157 11.06 3.50 5.57
CA THR A 157 12.27 2.98 4.91
C THR A 157 12.32 1.45 4.91
N GLY A 158 12.59 0.89 3.73
CA GLY A 158 12.77 -0.54 3.51
C GLY A 158 11.46 -1.34 3.56
N LEU A 159 11.59 -2.65 3.43
CA LEU A 159 10.47 -3.57 3.55
C LEU A 159 9.82 -3.47 4.92
N ASN A 160 8.50 -3.31 4.92
CA ASN A 160 7.71 -3.25 6.14
C ASN A 160 7.43 -4.65 6.67
N ILE A 161 8.07 -5.05 7.76
CA ILE A 161 7.85 -6.34 8.42
C ILE A 161 6.84 -6.28 9.56
N GLN A 162 6.31 -5.09 9.88
CA GLN A 162 5.29 -4.90 10.90
C GLN A 162 4.02 -5.75 10.68
N PRO A 163 3.56 -6.03 9.44
CA PRO A 163 2.39 -6.86 9.19
C PRO A 163 2.43 -8.23 9.87
N PHE A 164 3.60 -8.84 10.02
CA PHE A 164 3.75 -10.12 10.71
C PHE A 164 3.41 -10.08 12.20
N ILE A 165 3.49 -8.92 12.83
CA ILE A 165 3.11 -8.77 14.25
C ILE A 165 1.70 -8.16 14.43
N CYS A 166 1.16 -7.50 13.39
CA CYS A 166 -0.12 -6.81 13.46
C CYS A 166 -1.30 -7.66 12.99
N PHE A 167 -1.09 -8.59 12.06
CA PHE A 167 -2.17 -9.34 11.42
C PHE A 167 -2.01 -10.85 11.64
N ASP A 168 -3.14 -11.53 11.85
CA ASP A 168 -3.18 -12.99 11.97
C ASP A 168 -3.45 -13.66 10.63
N ASN A 169 -4.27 -13.04 9.79
CA ASN A 169 -4.65 -13.57 8.50
C ASN A 169 -3.51 -13.39 7.48
N PRO A 170 -3.05 -14.46 6.79
CA PRO A 170 -2.00 -14.37 5.78
C PRO A 170 -2.30 -13.40 4.63
N PHE A 171 -3.56 -13.25 4.23
CA PHE A 171 -3.94 -12.33 3.15
C PHE A 171 -3.76 -10.86 3.55
N ASP A 172 -4.05 -10.54 4.83
CA ASP A 172 -3.84 -9.19 5.35
C ASP A 172 -2.34 -8.90 5.48
N ILE A 173 -1.54 -9.90 5.88
CA ILE A 173 -0.07 -9.80 5.88
C ILE A 173 0.44 -9.53 4.47
N ILE A 174 0.03 -10.34 3.47
CA ILE A 174 0.44 -10.17 2.07
C ILE A 174 0.10 -8.78 1.56
N ALA A 175 -1.13 -8.31 1.77
CA ALA A 175 -1.55 -6.98 1.34
C ALA A 175 -0.62 -5.89 1.91
N HIS A 176 -0.40 -5.90 3.22
CA HIS A 176 0.38 -4.85 3.89
C HIS A 176 1.89 -4.96 3.66
N LEU A 177 2.42 -6.13 3.27
CA LEU A 177 3.80 -6.27 2.81
C LEU A 177 4.07 -5.51 1.50
N MET A 178 3.04 -5.22 0.70
CA MET A 178 3.18 -4.41 -0.51
C MET A 178 3.61 -2.97 -0.18
N VAL A 179 3.18 -2.45 0.97
CA VAL A 179 3.52 -1.09 1.40
C VAL A 179 4.99 -1.03 1.83
N GLY A 180 5.77 -0.21 1.16
CA GLY A 180 7.22 -0.10 1.35
C GLY A 180 8.04 -1.15 0.61
N SER A 181 7.43 -1.97 -0.24
CA SER A 181 8.13 -3.01 -1.02
C SER A 181 8.85 -2.47 -2.27
N GLU A 182 8.61 -1.22 -2.65
CA GLU A 182 9.16 -0.58 -3.86
C GLU A 182 8.88 -1.36 -5.16
N GLY A 183 7.79 -2.15 -5.18
CA GLY A 183 7.44 -3.00 -6.32
C GLY A 183 8.30 -4.26 -6.47
N THR A 184 9.06 -4.64 -5.44
CA THR A 184 9.97 -5.81 -5.51
C THR A 184 9.27 -7.13 -5.22
N LEU A 185 8.10 -7.12 -4.55
CA LEU A 185 7.38 -8.33 -4.16
C LEU A 185 6.30 -8.74 -5.16
N ALA A 186 5.58 -7.78 -5.72
CA ALA A 186 4.53 -8.00 -6.70
C ALA A 186 4.20 -6.69 -7.45
N PHE A 187 3.45 -6.79 -8.54
CA PHE A 187 2.83 -5.62 -9.18
C PHE A 187 1.50 -5.30 -8.49
N LEU A 188 1.35 -4.07 -8.02
CA LEU A 188 0.10 -3.55 -7.44
C LEU A 188 -0.81 -3.09 -8.58
N SER A 189 -1.89 -3.83 -8.85
CA SER A 189 -2.87 -3.48 -9.89
C SER A 189 -4.03 -2.64 -9.38
N GLU A 190 -4.42 -2.82 -8.12
CA GLU A 190 -5.42 -2.01 -7.41
C GLU A 190 -5.11 -1.98 -5.91
N VAL A 191 -5.52 -0.91 -5.24
CA VAL A 191 -5.47 -0.77 -3.79
C VAL A 191 -6.76 -0.14 -3.28
N THR A 192 -7.34 -0.72 -2.23
CA THR A 192 -8.45 -0.10 -1.49
C THR A 192 -7.89 0.54 -0.22
N MET A 193 -8.22 1.80 -0.02
CA MET A 193 -7.71 2.59 1.09
C MET A 193 -8.86 3.32 1.81
N ASN A 194 -8.74 3.48 3.12
CA ASN A 194 -9.60 4.36 3.87
C ASN A 194 -9.30 5.81 3.50
N THR A 195 -10.34 6.61 3.35
CA THR A 195 -10.25 8.05 3.13
C THR A 195 -10.26 8.78 4.46
N GLU A 196 -9.69 9.99 4.51
CA GLU A 196 -9.77 10.85 5.68
C GLU A 196 -10.80 11.96 5.51
N TYR A 197 -11.30 12.49 6.64
CA TYR A 197 -12.13 13.68 6.63
C TYR A 197 -11.27 14.91 6.32
N ASP A 198 -11.69 15.73 5.37
CA ASP A 198 -10.99 16.98 5.06
C ASP A 198 -11.62 18.14 5.84
N TYR A 199 -11.03 18.49 6.97
CA TYR A 199 -11.52 19.55 7.82
C TYR A 199 -11.48 20.91 7.11
N PRO A 200 -12.59 21.69 7.13
CA PRO A 200 -12.66 22.98 6.44
C PRO A 200 -11.73 24.03 7.07
N HIS A 201 -11.42 23.90 8.35
CA HIS A 201 -10.53 24.81 9.05
C HIS A 201 -9.19 24.12 9.33
N LYS A 202 -8.12 24.69 8.79
CA LYS A 202 -6.73 24.22 8.95
C LYS A 202 -5.93 25.34 9.59
N ALA A 203 -5.19 25.02 10.63
CA ALA A 203 -4.22 25.91 11.25
C ALA A 203 -2.83 25.31 11.12
N SER A 204 -1.84 26.11 10.77
CA SER A 204 -0.42 25.75 10.82
C SER A 204 0.25 26.63 11.86
N GLY A 205 1.01 26.00 12.76
CA GLY A 205 1.84 26.68 13.77
C GLY A 205 3.31 26.50 13.46
#